data_117ad3c232d2a697f04a0dc6c39585bd
#
_entry.id   117ad3c232d2a697f04a0dc6c39585bd
#
_cell.length_a   1.000
_cell.length_b   1.000
_cell.length_c   1.000
_cell.angle_alpha   90.00
_cell.angle_beta   90.00
_cell.angle_gamma   90.00
#
_symmetry.space_group_name_H-M   'P 1'
#
loop_
_entity.id
_entity.type
_entity.pdbx_description
1 polymer ?
#
loop_
_entity_poly.entity_id
_entity_poly.type
_entity_poly.pdbx_seq_one_letter_code
_entity_poly.pdbx_strand_id
1 'polypeptide(L)'
;MPLRFDQLDHKEFQDCTSVGMTEHEVIELAQAFRLYGFWSINLDTGLFLATPDVYRIFDMQSEDGRMNLVEFREHIHPDDLPILMECFERCSSQKQSYHMIYRVKRGADWKFVRTVGKFREKPGTSGEIVGITYEFFERLRTAAFTDGDD
;
A
#
# COMPACT_ATOMS: atom_id res chain seq x y z
N MET A 1 -13.67 14.19 -4.56
CA MET A 1 -13.64 12.97 -5.42
C MET A 1 -14.65 11.98 -4.87
N PRO A 2 -15.65 11.60 -5.65
CA PRO A 2 -16.65 10.64 -5.17
C PRO A 2 -16.03 9.25 -5.03
N LEU A 3 -16.51 8.50 -4.04
CA LEU A 3 -16.14 7.12 -3.83
C LEU A 3 -16.85 6.21 -4.83
N ARG A 4 -16.12 5.28 -5.41
CA ARG A 4 -16.69 4.23 -6.25
C ARG A 4 -16.34 2.87 -5.68
N PHE A 5 -17.31 1.96 -5.67
CA PHE A 5 -17.09 0.55 -5.39
C PHE A 5 -17.27 -0.23 -6.69
N ASP A 6 -16.23 -0.91 -7.10
CA ASP A 6 -16.25 -1.74 -8.29
C ASP A 6 -15.85 -3.17 -7.93
N GLN A 7 -16.52 -4.13 -8.54
CA GLN A 7 -16.06 -5.52 -8.54
C GLN A 7 -15.44 -5.77 -9.91
N LEU A 8 -14.14 -6.04 -9.93
CA LEU A 8 -13.37 -6.18 -11.16
C LEU A 8 -12.98 -7.64 -11.39
N ASP A 9 -12.79 -8.00 -12.64
CA ASP A 9 -12.21 -9.29 -13.00
C ASP A 9 -10.72 -9.31 -12.68
N HIS A 10 -10.21 -10.50 -12.40
CA HIS A 10 -8.79 -10.69 -12.13
C HIS A 10 -7.96 -10.35 -13.36
N LYS A 11 -6.97 -9.47 -13.19
CA LYS A 11 -6.06 -9.10 -14.28
C LYS A 11 -5.02 -10.20 -14.48
N GLU A 12 -4.73 -10.51 -15.75
CA GLU A 12 -3.67 -11.44 -16.10
C GLU A 12 -2.30 -10.93 -15.62
N PHE A 13 -1.52 -11.83 -15.05
CA PHE A 13 -0.15 -11.52 -14.61
C PHE A 13 0.75 -11.28 -15.82
N GLN A 14 1.51 -10.19 -15.75
CA GLN A 14 2.51 -9.86 -16.78
C GLN A 14 3.89 -10.26 -16.28
N ASP A 15 4.61 -11.05 -17.08
CA ASP A 15 5.95 -11.49 -16.75
C ASP A 15 6.97 -10.45 -17.23
N CYS A 16 7.62 -9.76 -16.29
CA CYS A 16 8.61 -8.74 -16.61
C CYS A 16 9.86 -9.32 -17.30
N THR A 17 10.15 -10.60 -17.11
CA THR A 17 11.31 -11.22 -17.75
C THR A 17 11.14 -11.35 -19.26
N SER A 18 9.91 -11.29 -19.76
CA SER A 18 9.62 -11.32 -21.20
C SER A 18 10.24 -10.14 -21.96
N VAL A 19 10.52 -9.04 -21.27
CA VAL A 19 11.20 -7.86 -21.83
C VAL A 19 12.61 -7.69 -21.26
N GLY A 20 13.16 -8.74 -20.62
CA GLY A 20 14.52 -8.73 -20.08
C GLY A 20 14.68 -7.99 -18.76
N MET A 21 13.59 -7.74 -18.05
CA MET A 21 13.61 -7.00 -16.79
C MET A 21 13.59 -7.97 -15.61
N THR A 22 14.35 -7.64 -14.56
CA THR A 22 14.33 -8.42 -13.31
C THR A 22 13.26 -7.88 -12.36
N GLU A 23 12.83 -8.73 -11.42
CA GLU A 23 11.89 -8.29 -10.38
C GLU A 23 12.46 -7.17 -9.54
N HIS A 24 13.76 -7.18 -9.24
CA HIS A 24 14.43 -6.11 -8.52
C HIS A 24 14.33 -4.78 -9.27
N GLU A 25 14.55 -4.81 -10.59
CA GLU A 25 14.40 -3.61 -11.43
C GLU A 25 12.97 -3.07 -11.42
N VAL A 26 11.98 -3.95 -11.41
CA VAL A 26 10.57 -3.53 -11.30
C VAL A 26 10.34 -2.76 -9.99
N ILE A 27 10.86 -3.29 -8.87
CA ILE A 27 10.74 -2.64 -7.57
C ILE A 27 11.47 -1.28 -7.56
N GLU A 28 12.69 -1.23 -8.10
CA GLU A 28 13.44 0.03 -8.21
C GLU A 28 12.64 1.09 -8.97
N LEU A 29 12.06 0.73 -10.11
CA LEU A 29 11.28 1.65 -10.93
C LEU A 29 9.99 2.08 -10.24
N ALA A 30 9.32 1.15 -9.57
CA ALA A 30 8.07 1.45 -8.87
C ALA A 30 8.25 2.45 -7.73
N GLN A 31 9.37 2.34 -7.00
CA GLN A 31 9.63 3.20 -5.85
C GLN A 31 10.45 4.46 -6.18
N ALA A 32 10.93 4.58 -7.43
CA ALA A 32 11.69 5.77 -7.84
C ALA A 32 10.79 7.01 -7.84
N PHE A 33 11.32 8.13 -7.38
CA PHE A 33 10.69 9.46 -7.41
C PHE A 33 9.41 9.61 -6.58
N ARG A 34 9.03 8.64 -5.76
CA ARG A 34 7.88 8.74 -4.86
C ARG A 34 8.09 7.91 -3.61
N LEU A 35 7.35 8.24 -2.56
CA LEU A 35 7.26 7.36 -1.41
C LEU A 35 6.43 6.13 -1.80
N TYR A 36 7.02 4.96 -1.63
CA TYR A 36 6.45 3.69 -2.07
C TYR A 36 6.90 2.60 -1.11
N GLY A 37 5.98 2.08 -0.32
CA GLY A 37 6.33 1.14 0.73
C GLY A 37 5.60 -0.19 0.63
N PHE A 38 6.10 -1.14 1.39
CA PHE A 38 5.63 -2.52 1.44
C PHE A 38 5.18 -2.83 2.86
N TRP A 39 4.14 -3.64 3.00
CA TRP A 39 3.62 -3.99 4.31
C TRP A 39 3.00 -5.38 4.32
N SER A 40 2.88 -5.94 5.54
CA SER A 40 2.19 -7.21 5.77
C SER A 40 1.45 -7.17 7.10
N ILE A 41 0.33 -7.88 7.16
CA ILE A 41 -0.46 -8.05 8.38
C ILE A 41 -0.62 -9.55 8.62
N ASN A 42 -0.21 -9.99 9.82
CA ASN A 42 -0.46 -11.36 10.28
C ASN A 42 -1.89 -11.44 10.82
N LEU A 43 -2.72 -12.31 10.23
CA LEU A 43 -4.14 -12.39 10.59
C LEU A 43 -4.38 -13.06 11.93
N ASP A 44 -3.44 -13.86 12.44
CA ASP A 44 -3.56 -14.48 13.75
C ASP A 44 -3.20 -13.55 14.89
N THR A 45 -2.17 -12.74 14.71
CA THR A 45 -1.63 -11.87 15.75
C THR A 45 -2.01 -10.40 15.58
N GLY A 46 -2.42 -10.00 14.39
CA GLY A 46 -2.64 -8.59 14.06
C GLY A 46 -1.36 -7.79 13.87
N LEU A 47 -0.20 -8.44 13.87
CA LEU A 47 1.08 -7.76 13.70
C LEU A 47 1.18 -7.15 12.31
N PHE A 48 1.36 -5.81 12.28
CA PHE A 48 1.50 -5.03 11.06
C PHE A 48 2.96 -4.61 10.91
N LEU A 49 3.63 -5.13 9.89
CA LEU A 49 5.01 -4.77 9.55
C LEU A 49 5.02 -3.89 8.31
N ALA A 50 5.88 -2.89 8.29
CA ALA A 50 5.94 -1.94 7.19
C ALA A 50 7.38 -1.47 6.95
N THR A 51 7.70 -1.19 5.69
CA THR A 51 9.01 -0.63 5.32
C THR A 51 9.04 0.89 5.57
N PRO A 52 10.24 1.50 5.58
CA PRO A 52 10.39 2.91 5.95
C PRO A 52 9.51 3.91 5.20
N ASP A 53 9.27 3.69 3.91
CA ASP A 53 8.44 4.63 3.15
C ASP A 53 6.98 4.65 3.59
N VAL A 54 6.45 3.53 4.13
CA VAL A 54 5.08 3.54 4.68
C VAL A 54 5.01 4.53 5.86
N TYR A 55 5.99 4.50 6.75
CA TYR A 55 6.05 5.44 7.87
C TYR A 55 6.17 6.89 7.40
N ARG A 56 6.96 7.14 6.38
CA ARG A 56 7.12 8.48 5.80
C ARG A 56 5.81 8.99 5.18
N ILE A 57 5.07 8.10 4.51
CA ILE A 57 3.75 8.42 3.95
C ILE A 57 2.79 8.89 5.04
N PHE A 58 2.79 8.20 6.18
CA PHE A 58 1.91 8.51 7.30
C PHE A 58 2.49 9.54 8.27
N ASP A 59 3.70 10.04 8.01
CA ASP A 59 4.42 10.97 8.91
C ASP A 59 4.51 10.40 10.33
N MET A 60 4.92 9.14 10.42
CA MET A 60 5.05 8.40 11.67
C MET A 60 6.48 7.96 11.91
N GLN A 61 6.85 7.81 13.17
CA GLN A 61 8.13 7.22 13.56
C GLN A 61 8.07 5.70 13.44
N SER A 62 9.13 5.12 12.88
CA SER A 62 9.27 3.66 12.81
C SER A 62 9.88 3.12 14.09
N GLU A 63 9.25 2.11 14.68
CA GLU A 63 9.78 1.34 15.80
C GLU A 63 9.90 -0.12 15.38
N ASP A 64 11.09 -0.56 14.99
CA ASP A 64 11.38 -1.95 14.60
C ASP A 64 10.52 -2.48 13.43
N GLY A 65 10.07 -1.59 12.55
CA GLY A 65 9.23 -1.96 11.42
C GLY A 65 7.79 -2.32 11.79
N ARG A 66 7.43 -2.20 13.08
CA ARG A 66 6.07 -2.50 13.55
C ARG A 66 5.22 -1.24 13.53
N MET A 67 4.06 -1.34 12.92
CA MET A 67 3.12 -0.22 12.83
C MET A 67 2.27 -0.11 14.10
N ASN A 68 2.20 1.09 14.67
CA ASN A 68 1.23 1.38 15.72
C ASN A 68 -0.14 1.59 15.06
N LEU A 69 -1.04 0.64 15.24
CA LEU A 69 -2.34 0.64 14.57
C LEU A 69 -3.25 1.78 15.01
N VAL A 70 -3.16 2.20 16.28
CA VAL A 70 -3.97 3.31 16.77
C VAL A 70 -3.54 4.61 16.08
N GLU A 71 -2.25 4.89 16.05
CA GLU A 71 -1.69 6.06 15.40
C GLU A 71 -1.93 6.03 13.88
N PHE A 72 -1.77 4.86 13.26
CA PHE A 72 -2.05 4.66 11.83
C PHE A 72 -3.47 5.09 11.49
N ARG A 73 -4.47 4.63 12.26
CA ARG A 73 -5.87 4.97 12.04
C ARG A 73 -6.14 6.45 12.20
N GLU A 74 -5.48 7.10 13.14
CA GLU A 74 -5.64 8.54 13.40
C GLU A 74 -5.18 9.41 12.23
N HIS A 75 -4.26 8.90 11.40
CA HIS A 75 -3.74 9.61 10.24
C HIS A 75 -4.63 9.47 9.00
N ILE A 76 -5.62 8.60 9.03
CA ILE A 76 -6.53 8.35 7.90
C ILE A 76 -7.77 9.23 8.06
N HIS A 77 -8.23 9.79 6.93
CA HIS A 77 -9.45 10.60 6.94
C HIS A 77 -10.62 9.79 7.50
N PRO A 78 -11.42 10.38 8.42
CA PRO A 78 -12.51 9.64 9.08
C PRO A 78 -13.53 9.02 8.13
N ASP A 79 -13.79 9.65 6.99
CA ASP A 79 -14.74 9.13 6.01
C ASP A 79 -14.17 7.93 5.25
N ASP A 80 -12.84 7.81 5.17
CA ASP A 80 -12.17 6.75 4.42
C ASP A 80 -11.84 5.53 5.28
N LEU A 81 -11.67 5.71 6.59
CA LEU A 81 -11.27 4.63 7.48
C LEU A 81 -12.24 3.44 7.48
N PRO A 82 -13.57 3.63 7.58
CA PRO A 82 -14.49 2.49 7.54
C PRO A 82 -14.38 1.68 6.25
N ILE A 83 -14.09 2.36 5.13
CA ILE A 83 -13.98 1.71 3.83
C ILE A 83 -12.70 0.90 3.74
N LEU A 84 -11.59 1.42 4.29
CA LEU A 84 -10.34 0.68 4.36
C LEU A 84 -10.50 -0.58 5.24
N MET A 85 -11.24 -0.46 6.35
CA MET A 85 -11.53 -1.62 7.21
C MET A 85 -12.36 -2.66 6.47
N GLU A 86 -13.32 -2.24 5.64
CA GLU A 86 -14.10 -3.15 4.79
C GLU A 86 -13.20 -3.86 3.78
N CYS A 87 -12.21 -3.18 3.22
CA CYS A 87 -11.23 -3.79 2.32
C CYS A 87 -10.45 -4.90 3.04
N PHE A 88 -9.98 -4.63 4.27
CA PHE A 88 -9.28 -5.62 5.08
C PHE A 88 -10.18 -6.82 5.39
N GLU A 89 -11.44 -6.57 5.74
CA GLU A 89 -12.40 -7.63 6.04
C GLU A 89 -12.64 -8.54 4.83
N ARG A 90 -12.87 -7.98 3.66
CA ARG A 90 -13.06 -8.78 2.44
C ARG A 90 -11.80 -9.54 2.06
N CYS A 91 -10.63 -8.93 2.24
CA CYS A 91 -9.36 -9.59 1.96
C CYS A 91 -9.13 -10.77 2.90
N SER A 92 -9.42 -10.61 4.19
CA SER A 92 -9.19 -11.67 5.17
C SER A 92 -10.23 -12.79 5.12
N SER A 93 -11.52 -12.46 4.98
CA SER A 93 -12.60 -13.45 5.06
C SER A 93 -12.94 -14.07 3.71
N GLN A 94 -12.87 -13.30 2.63
CA GLN A 94 -13.25 -13.73 1.28
C GLN A 94 -12.04 -13.88 0.35
N LYS A 95 -10.85 -13.63 0.83
CA LYS A 95 -9.60 -13.72 0.08
C LYS A 95 -9.60 -12.87 -1.20
N GLN A 96 -10.30 -11.74 -1.15
CA GLN A 96 -10.35 -10.80 -2.27
C GLN A 96 -9.14 -9.87 -2.22
N SER A 97 -8.46 -9.71 -3.35
CA SER A 97 -7.49 -8.63 -3.50
C SER A 97 -8.24 -7.31 -3.64
N TYR A 98 -7.62 -6.23 -3.20
CA TYR A 98 -8.26 -4.92 -3.26
C TYR A 98 -7.26 -3.83 -3.59
N HIS A 99 -7.76 -2.72 -4.11
CA HIS A 99 -7.05 -1.47 -4.07
C HIS A 99 -7.97 -0.37 -3.56
N MET A 100 -7.37 0.65 -2.98
CA MET A 100 -8.12 1.80 -2.49
C MET A 100 -7.26 3.05 -2.60
N ILE A 101 -7.87 4.12 -3.06
CA ILE A 101 -7.28 5.46 -2.99
C ILE A 101 -7.98 6.16 -1.83
N TYR A 102 -7.20 6.66 -0.87
CA TYR A 102 -7.74 7.28 0.32
C TYR A 102 -6.86 8.44 0.78
N ARG A 103 -7.36 9.17 1.76
CA ARG A 103 -6.73 10.41 2.24
C ARG A 103 -6.00 10.17 3.54
N VAL A 104 -4.78 10.72 3.62
CA VAL A 104 -3.91 10.66 4.79
C VAL A 104 -3.53 12.08 5.16
N LYS A 105 -3.40 12.37 6.45
CA LYS A 105 -3.03 13.71 6.94
C LYS A 105 -1.72 14.19 6.35
N ARG A 106 -1.73 15.45 5.92
CA ARG A 106 -0.53 16.21 5.53
C ARG A 106 -0.65 17.60 6.15
N GLY A 107 -0.08 17.80 7.35
CA GLY A 107 -0.28 19.04 8.10
C GLY A 107 -1.76 19.30 8.37
N ALA A 108 -2.27 20.46 7.93
CA ALA A 108 -3.69 20.81 8.04
C ALA A 108 -4.52 20.26 6.88
N ASP A 109 -3.88 19.68 5.86
CA ASP A 109 -4.52 19.19 4.65
C ASP A 109 -4.51 17.67 4.58
N TRP A 110 -4.96 17.14 3.45
CA TRP A 110 -4.98 15.73 3.12
C TRP A 110 -4.22 15.49 1.83
N LYS A 111 -3.50 14.38 1.78
CA LYS A 111 -2.91 13.87 0.54
C LYS A 111 -3.56 12.54 0.18
N PHE A 112 -3.56 12.22 -1.10
CA PHE A 112 -4.06 10.94 -1.57
C PHE A 112 -2.94 9.91 -1.61
N VAL A 113 -3.27 8.69 -1.17
CA VAL A 113 -2.40 7.53 -1.28
C VAL A 113 -3.19 6.39 -1.94
N ARG A 114 -2.48 5.48 -2.57
CA ARG A 114 -3.08 4.26 -3.10
C ARG A 114 -2.47 3.06 -2.39
N THR A 115 -3.32 2.17 -1.93
CA THR A 115 -2.89 0.89 -1.38
C THR A 115 -3.42 -0.25 -2.25
N VAL A 116 -2.64 -1.31 -2.37
CA VAL A 116 -3.06 -2.56 -3.01
C VAL A 116 -2.71 -3.68 -2.05
N GLY A 117 -3.67 -4.53 -1.77
CA GLY A 117 -3.45 -5.64 -0.85
C GLY A 117 -4.02 -6.94 -1.39
N LYS A 118 -3.44 -8.03 -0.96
CA LYS A 118 -3.92 -9.36 -1.30
C LYS A 118 -3.73 -10.32 -0.14
N PHE A 119 -4.58 -11.34 -0.10
CA PHE A 119 -4.43 -12.45 0.82
C PHE A 119 -3.26 -13.34 0.38
N ARG A 120 -2.47 -13.78 1.35
CA ARG A 120 -1.40 -14.76 1.12
C ARG A 120 -1.56 -15.91 2.10
N GLU A 121 -1.68 -17.13 1.56
CA GLU A 121 -1.76 -18.31 2.40
C GLU A 121 -0.43 -18.58 3.10
N LYS A 122 -0.52 -19.02 4.35
CA LYS A 122 0.62 -19.47 5.13
C LYS A 122 0.19 -20.72 5.87
N PRO A 123 0.69 -21.91 5.47
CA PRO A 123 0.24 -23.18 6.05
C PRO A 123 0.30 -23.22 7.58
N GLY A 124 -0.76 -23.75 8.20
CA GLY A 124 -0.88 -23.82 9.64
C GLY A 124 -1.33 -22.55 10.34
N THR A 125 -1.70 -21.52 9.57
CA THR A 125 -2.15 -20.23 10.09
C THR A 125 -3.41 -19.74 9.35
N SER A 126 -4.00 -18.66 9.84
CA SER A 126 -5.13 -18.00 9.17
C SER A 126 -4.69 -17.18 7.95
N GLY A 127 -3.38 -17.07 7.70
CA GLY A 127 -2.83 -16.36 6.57
C GLY A 127 -2.40 -14.95 6.89
N GLU A 128 -2.08 -14.22 5.84
CA GLU A 128 -1.56 -12.86 5.91
C GLU A 128 -2.22 -11.99 4.85
N ILE A 129 -2.22 -10.67 5.07
CA ILE A 129 -2.46 -9.71 4.01
C ILE A 129 -1.12 -9.04 3.71
N VAL A 130 -0.75 -8.99 2.43
CA VAL A 130 0.47 -8.32 1.98
C VAL A 130 0.10 -7.26 0.97
N GLY A 131 0.86 -6.18 0.95
CA GLY A 131 0.52 -5.11 0.05
C GLY A 131 1.58 -4.03 -0.12
N ILE A 132 1.19 -3.05 -0.90
CA ILE A 132 1.98 -1.85 -1.18
C ILE A 132 1.14 -0.62 -0.91
N THR A 133 1.81 0.47 -0.57
CA THR A 133 1.16 1.78 -0.44
C THR A 133 2.11 2.83 -1.00
N TYR A 134 1.59 3.74 -1.80
CA TYR A 134 2.38 4.81 -2.37
C TYR A 134 1.57 6.09 -2.49
N GLU A 135 2.28 7.24 -2.55
CA GLU A 135 1.65 8.52 -2.76
C GLU A 135 1.09 8.61 -4.17
N PHE A 136 -0.14 9.12 -4.26
CA PHE A 136 -0.85 9.26 -5.51
C PHE A 136 -0.85 10.75 -5.89
N PHE A 137 0.04 11.11 -6.84
CA PHE A 137 0.15 12.49 -7.31
C PHE A 137 -0.83 12.72 -8.43
N GLU A 138 -1.68 13.72 -8.23
CA GLU A 138 -2.65 14.09 -9.20
C GLU A 138 -2.10 15.03 -10.21
N ARG A 139 -1.76 15.58 -10.91
CA ARG A 139 -1.97 16.55 -11.98
C ARG A 139 -0.80 17.45 -12.38
N LEU A 140 0.28 17.49 -11.64
CA LEU A 140 1.41 18.31 -12.05
C LEU A 140 2.17 17.60 -13.17
N ARG A 141 2.28 18.27 -14.29
CA ARG A 141 3.19 17.82 -15.34
C ARG A 141 4.60 18.09 -14.86
N THR A 142 5.35 17.03 -14.63
CA THR A 142 6.68 17.10 -14.01
C THR A 142 7.61 16.11 -14.68
N ALA A 143 8.83 16.53 -14.95
CA ALA A 143 9.93 15.63 -15.26
C ALA A 143 10.98 15.80 -14.16
N ALA A 144 11.51 14.70 -13.67
CA ALA A 144 12.52 14.70 -12.63
C ALA A 144 13.62 13.70 -12.98
N PHE A 145 14.81 13.95 -12.47
CA PHE A 145 15.97 13.14 -12.82
C PHE A 145 16.79 12.83 -11.58
N THR A 146 17.33 11.64 -11.52
CA THR A 146 18.36 11.25 -10.57
C THR A 146 19.55 10.72 -11.37
N ASP A 147 20.76 10.86 -10.82
CA ASP A 147 21.92 10.23 -11.44
C ASP A 147 21.80 8.71 -11.31
N GLY A 148 22.24 8.00 -12.36
CA GLY A 148 22.26 6.54 -12.33
C GLY A 148 23.32 6.01 -11.37
N ASP A 149 23.10 4.81 -10.90
CA ASP A 149 24.11 4.07 -10.13
C ASP A 149 25.17 3.54 -11.09
N ASP A 150 26.41 3.79 -10.79
CA ASP A 150 27.54 3.29 -11.57
C ASP A 150 27.88 1.83 -11.23
#